data_d25baca220a20694deed2714b702bd42
#
_entry.id   d25baca220a20694deed2714b702bd42
#
_cell.length_a   1.000
_cell.length_b   1.000
_cell.length_c   1.000
_cell.angle_alpha   90.00
_cell.angle_beta   90.00
_cell.angle_gamma   90.00
#
_symmetry.space_group_name_H-M   'P 1'
#
loop_
_entity.id
_entity.type
_entity.pdbx_description
1 polymer ?
#
loop_
_entity_poly.entity_id
_entity_poly.type
_entity_poly.pdbx_seq_one_letter_code
_entity_poly.pdbx_strand_id
1 'polypeptide(L)'
;MADALAPIAARKPDTPALVDERATRTWREFDERVNRLIHGFRDRGLGVGDRVAVLSANRVELFEVLAAAMHAGVVVVPLNWHWIADEIAYVLDDAEARALFTDAEHADVARRAAAAATRDVAVVTIGDADYEAWVAAQSTDEPSEQVLAGPMFYTSGTTGRPKGVRNMLTRADMPASTWGLITQGAIENLGVPTDGVTLLCGPAYHSAQWAFAVFPLLAGGTLVMRARFDAAEVLELIDGEHVTNLHLVPTQLVRLLRVPDDVRARFSGASLQIVHHGAAPCPPEVKRQMISWWGPVLVEYYGGTEGAMLATITSEEWLAHPTSVGRPWSIVEVVVVRDDGTECDVGEVGTLYVRNKLGTDFEYHGDPDKTAAAHRGPGVFTLGDVGFLDDEGYLHLSDRRIDMIISGGVNIYPAEIEGVLAAHPAVHDVAVFGVPDDEYGEAVKAAVQVADGVGESDALTDELLAYCRARLAGYKVPRTVDYARELPRSPTGKLYKRLLRDPYWSGTGRQI
;
A
#
# COMPACT_ATOMS: atom_id res chain seq x y z
N MET A 1 9.45 15.72 -25.87
CA MET A 1 10.32 14.76 -25.22
C MET A 1 9.55 14.01 -24.18
N ALA A 2 9.71 12.73 -24.18
CA ALA A 2 9.00 11.83 -23.30
C ALA A 2 9.71 11.63 -21.96
N ASP A 3 10.77 12.34 -21.74
CA ASP A 3 11.63 12.11 -20.63
C ASP A 3 11.23 12.96 -19.41
N ALA A 4 10.99 12.32 -18.29
CA ALA A 4 10.70 12.98 -17.03
C ALA A 4 11.99 13.30 -16.23
N LEU A 5 13.12 12.65 -16.54
CA LEU A 5 14.36 12.71 -15.75
C LEU A 5 15.36 13.74 -16.32
N ALA A 6 15.61 13.76 -17.63
CA ALA A 6 16.61 14.63 -18.24
C ALA A 6 16.45 16.12 -17.89
N PRO A 7 15.23 16.71 -17.84
CA PRO A 7 15.07 18.10 -17.42
C PRO A 7 15.51 18.34 -15.95
N ILE A 8 15.33 17.35 -15.07
CA ILE A 8 15.75 17.44 -13.68
C ILE A 8 17.27 17.29 -13.59
N ALA A 9 17.83 16.28 -14.27
CA ALA A 9 19.27 16.04 -14.33
C ALA A 9 20.03 17.25 -14.90
N ALA A 10 19.48 17.92 -15.93
CA ALA A 10 20.06 19.14 -16.48
C ALA A 10 20.04 20.31 -15.49
N ARG A 11 18.98 20.43 -14.67
CA ARG A 11 18.83 21.52 -13.70
C ARG A 11 19.71 21.34 -12.45
N LYS A 12 19.86 20.10 -11.96
CA LYS A 12 20.58 19.80 -10.72
C LYS A 12 21.39 18.49 -10.80
N PRO A 13 22.38 18.41 -11.69
CA PRO A 13 23.06 17.17 -12.05
C PRO A 13 23.78 16.51 -10.87
N ASP A 14 24.34 17.29 -9.96
CA ASP A 14 25.24 16.80 -8.90
C ASP A 14 24.54 16.64 -7.55
N THR A 15 23.21 16.90 -7.48
CA THR A 15 22.44 16.64 -6.26
C THR A 15 22.01 15.16 -6.20
N PRO A 16 21.90 14.58 -4.99
CA PRO A 16 21.38 13.22 -4.84
C PRO A 16 19.95 13.08 -5.39
N ALA A 17 19.72 12.05 -6.19
CA ALA A 17 18.40 11.58 -6.64
C ALA A 17 17.95 10.39 -5.79
N LEU A 18 18.82 9.36 -5.66
CA LEU A 18 18.54 8.12 -4.95
C LEU A 18 19.63 7.86 -3.91
N VAL A 19 19.23 7.47 -2.70
CA VAL A 19 20.15 7.16 -1.59
C VAL A 19 19.65 5.88 -0.88
N ASP A 20 20.51 4.86 -0.81
CA ASP A 20 20.29 3.68 0.06
C ASP A 20 21.52 3.43 0.95
N GLU A 21 21.52 2.33 1.70
CA GLU A 21 22.61 1.97 2.63
C GLU A 21 23.93 1.65 1.94
N ARG A 22 23.93 1.47 0.61
CA ARG A 22 25.08 0.98 -0.18
C ARG A 22 25.59 2.03 -1.15
N ALA A 23 24.69 2.86 -1.70
CA ALA A 23 25.01 3.77 -2.78
C ALA A 23 24.17 5.05 -2.77
N THR A 24 24.77 6.10 -3.30
CA THR A 24 24.10 7.32 -3.69
C THR A 24 24.20 7.45 -5.21
N ARG A 25 23.11 7.87 -5.85
CA ARG A 25 23.09 8.29 -7.24
C ARG A 25 22.71 9.75 -7.31
N THR A 26 23.53 10.54 -7.97
CA THR A 26 23.16 11.90 -8.37
C THR A 26 22.12 11.86 -9.48
N TRP A 27 21.46 12.98 -9.75
CA TRP A 27 20.49 13.07 -10.85
C TRP A 27 21.13 12.78 -12.22
N ARG A 28 22.38 13.19 -12.45
CA ARG A 28 23.14 12.85 -13.66
C ARG A 28 23.37 11.35 -13.77
N GLU A 29 23.89 10.73 -12.72
CA GLU A 29 24.14 9.29 -12.71
C GLU A 29 22.86 8.47 -12.87
N PHE A 30 21.78 8.89 -12.23
CA PHE A 30 20.49 8.22 -12.33
C PHE A 30 19.95 8.28 -13.76
N ASP A 31 19.96 9.45 -14.39
CA ASP A 31 19.53 9.67 -15.78
C ASP A 31 20.37 8.82 -16.76
N GLU A 32 21.71 8.91 -16.67
CA GLU A 32 22.61 8.11 -17.50
C GLU A 32 22.37 6.59 -17.34
N ARG A 33 22.13 6.12 -16.14
CA ARG A 33 21.87 4.68 -15.89
C ARG A 33 20.50 4.26 -16.43
N VAL A 34 19.49 5.11 -16.33
CA VAL A 34 18.18 4.87 -16.92
C VAL A 34 18.28 4.80 -18.43
N ASN A 35 19.02 5.72 -19.07
CA ASN A 35 19.25 5.69 -20.51
C ASN A 35 19.95 4.38 -20.95
N ARG A 36 20.99 3.97 -20.24
CA ARG A 36 21.67 2.69 -20.47
C ARG A 36 20.72 1.51 -20.38
N LEU A 37 19.88 1.46 -19.34
CA LEU A 37 18.93 0.37 -19.14
C LEU A 37 17.84 0.33 -20.21
N ILE A 38 17.38 1.48 -20.72
CA ILE A 38 16.42 1.53 -21.84
C ILE A 38 17.05 0.92 -23.10
N HIS A 39 18.30 1.28 -23.43
CA HIS A 39 19.03 0.66 -24.53
C HIS A 39 19.20 -0.84 -24.32
N GLY A 40 19.58 -1.27 -23.10
CA GLY A 40 19.73 -2.67 -22.77
C GLY A 40 18.43 -3.47 -22.82
N PHE A 41 17.28 -2.86 -22.50
CA PHE A 41 15.97 -3.49 -22.67
C PHE A 41 15.66 -3.72 -24.15
N ARG A 42 15.92 -2.71 -25.01
CA ARG A 42 15.73 -2.81 -26.46
C ARG A 42 16.63 -3.87 -27.10
N ASP A 43 17.89 -3.96 -26.66
CA ASP A 43 18.82 -5.01 -27.13
C ASP A 43 18.37 -6.42 -26.77
N ARG A 44 17.61 -6.56 -25.66
CA ARG A 44 16.97 -7.82 -25.26
C ARG A 44 15.61 -8.04 -25.92
N GLY A 45 15.20 -7.17 -26.83
CA GLY A 45 13.92 -7.23 -27.52
C GLY A 45 12.72 -6.90 -26.64
N LEU A 46 12.94 -6.18 -25.51
CA LEU A 46 11.87 -5.62 -24.69
C LEU A 46 11.44 -4.27 -25.25
N GLY A 47 10.16 -4.09 -25.43
CA GLY A 47 9.59 -2.87 -26.02
C GLY A 47 8.24 -2.49 -25.43
N VAL A 48 7.60 -1.53 -26.07
CA VAL A 48 6.31 -0.97 -25.61
C VAL A 48 5.26 -2.05 -25.45
N GLY A 49 4.66 -2.11 -24.26
CA GLY A 49 3.64 -3.08 -23.89
C GLY A 49 4.15 -4.41 -23.35
N ASP A 50 5.45 -4.71 -23.49
CA ASP A 50 6.06 -5.86 -22.81
C ASP A 50 6.00 -5.68 -21.30
N ARG A 51 6.10 -6.79 -20.57
CA ARG A 51 6.05 -6.79 -19.11
C ARG A 51 7.31 -7.42 -18.53
N VAL A 52 7.84 -6.77 -17.48
CA VAL A 52 8.97 -7.27 -16.70
C VAL A 52 8.57 -7.32 -15.22
N ALA A 53 8.89 -8.42 -14.58
CA ALA A 53 8.67 -8.57 -13.15
C ALA A 53 9.92 -8.11 -12.38
N VAL A 54 9.70 -7.57 -11.16
CA VAL A 54 10.79 -7.15 -10.28
C VAL A 54 10.57 -7.71 -8.88
N LEU A 55 11.53 -8.51 -8.39
CA LEU A 55 11.55 -9.12 -7.07
C LEU A 55 12.77 -8.62 -6.29
N SER A 56 12.63 -7.53 -5.56
CA SER A 56 13.76 -6.90 -4.88
C SER A 56 13.32 -6.11 -3.66
N ALA A 57 14.17 -6.04 -2.66
CA ALA A 57 14.08 -5.04 -1.61
C ALA A 57 14.32 -3.62 -2.18
N ASN A 58 13.97 -2.59 -1.40
CA ASN A 58 14.24 -1.21 -1.79
C ASN A 58 15.75 -0.98 -1.91
N ARG A 59 16.19 -0.53 -3.08
CA ARG A 59 17.59 -0.22 -3.39
C ARG A 59 17.67 0.67 -4.64
N VAL A 60 18.79 1.34 -4.85
CA VAL A 60 18.96 2.28 -5.98
C VAL A 60 18.73 1.59 -7.32
N GLU A 61 19.26 0.37 -7.53
CA GLU A 61 19.11 -0.35 -8.80
C GLU A 61 17.66 -0.78 -9.07
N LEU A 62 16.84 -1.00 -8.04
CA LEU A 62 15.40 -1.20 -8.20
C LEU A 62 14.77 0.01 -8.89
N PHE A 63 15.05 1.22 -8.39
CA PHE A 63 14.48 2.45 -8.95
C PHE A 63 15.05 2.79 -10.33
N GLU A 64 16.30 2.43 -10.61
CA GLU A 64 16.88 2.50 -11.96
C GLU A 64 16.10 1.62 -12.94
N VAL A 65 15.81 0.36 -12.58
CA VAL A 65 15.02 -0.57 -13.40
C VAL A 65 13.57 -0.09 -13.56
N LEU A 66 12.93 0.37 -12.46
CA LEU A 66 11.56 0.91 -12.51
C LEU A 66 11.47 2.11 -13.44
N ALA A 67 12.38 3.07 -13.33
CA ALA A 67 12.40 4.25 -14.16
C ALA A 67 12.69 3.92 -15.63
N ALA A 68 13.65 3.03 -15.89
CA ALA A 68 13.99 2.62 -17.25
C ALA A 68 12.83 1.88 -17.94
N ALA A 69 12.19 0.96 -17.25
CA ALA A 69 11.03 0.25 -17.79
C ALA A 69 9.88 1.23 -18.07
N MET A 70 9.61 2.14 -17.13
CA MET A 70 8.60 3.17 -17.30
C MET A 70 8.87 3.99 -18.57
N HIS A 71 10.09 4.50 -18.80
CA HIS A 71 10.46 5.33 -19.96
C HIS A 71 10.61 4.53 -21.26
N ALA A 72 10.76 3.21 -21.19
CA ALA A 72 10.75 2.33 -22.35
C ALA A 72 9.34 1.90 -22.80
N GLY A 73 8.29 2.31 -22.08
CA GLY A 73 6.93 1.82 -22.31
C GLY A 73 6.74 0.36 -21.87
N VAL A 74 7.64 -0.17 -21.04
CA VAL A 74 7.58 -1.52 -20.49
C VAL A 74 6.83 -1.49 -19.16
N VAL A 75 5.78 -2.30 -19.04
CA VAL A 75 4.98 -2.39 -17.81
C VAL A 75 5.74 -3.19 -16.75
N VAL A 76 6.03 -2.57 -15.63
CA VAL A 76 6.65 -3.26 -14.49
C VAL A 76 5.61 -3.98 -13.66
N VAL A 77 5.93 -5.20 -13.22
CA VAL A 77 5.16 -6.00 -12.28
C VAL A 77 5.97 -6.14 -10.99
N PRO A 78 5.80 -5.25 -10.01
CA PRO A 78 6.48 -5.38 -8.73
C PRO A 78 5.93 -6.58 -7.95
N LEU A 79 6.84 -7.47 -7.49
CA LEU A 79 6.49 -8.70 -6.80
C LEU A 79 6.74 -8.57 -5.29
N ASN A 80 5.84 -9.13 -4.52
CA ASN A 80 6.04 -9.26 -3.09
C ASN A 80 7.15 -10.30 -2.81
N TRP A 81 8.24 -9.86 -2.23
CA TRP A 81 9.40 -10.71 -1.93
C TRP A 81 9.15 -11.80 -0.87
N HIS A 82 8.02 -11.74 -0.18
CA HIS A 82 7.61 -12.78 0.77
C HIS A 82 6.86 -13.95 0.11
N TRP A 83 6.56 -13.84 -1.18
CA TRP A 83 5.92 -14.92 -1.92
C TRP A 83 6.88 -16.09 -2.13
N ILE A 84 6.32 -17.28 -2.11
CA ILE A 84 7.06 -18.51 -2.48
C ILE A 84 7.18 -18.63 -4.00
N ALA A 85 8.05 -19.56 -4.45
CA ALA A 85 8.34 -19.71 -5.88
C ALA A 85 7.09 -19.97 -6.74
N ASP A 86 6.15 -20.77 -6.23
CA ASP A 86 4.91 -21.10 -6.99
C ASP A 86 3.97 -19.91 -7.13
N GLU A 87 3.88 -19.04 -6.12
CA GLU A 87 3.10 -17.80 -6.19
C GLU A 87 3.71 -16.81 -7.19
N ILE A 88 5.04 -16.70 -7.18
CA ILE A 88 5.78 -15.87 -8.14
C ILE A 88 5.61 -16.44 -9.55
N ALA A 89 5.77 -17.75 -9.75
CA ALA A 89 5.60 -18.39 -11.05
C ALA A 89 4.20 -18.13 -11.63
N TYR A 90 3.17 -18.24 -10.79
CA TYR A 90 1.81 -17.89 -11.20
C TYR A 90 1.72 -16.44 -11.72
N VAL A 91 2.32 -15.48 -11.01
CA VAL A 91 2.27 -14.07 -11.44
C VAL A 91 3.10 -13.84 -12.71
N LEU A 92 4.24 -14.52 -12.86
CA LEU A 92 5.03 -14.46 -14.10
C LEU A 92 4.24 -14.91 -15.32
N ASP A 93 3.48 -16.01 -15.17
CA ASP A 93 2.62 -16.54 -16.23
C ASP A 93 1.41 -15.63 -16.49
N ASP A 94 0.68 -15.23 -15.46
CA ASP A 94 -0.51 -14.38 -15.54
C ASP A 94 -0.19 -13.01 -16.14
N ALA A 95 0.89 -12.39 -15.66
CA ALA A 95 1.37 -11.11 -16.18
C ALA A 95 2.04 -11.23 -17.56
N GLU A 96 2.27 -12.44 -18.07
CA GLU A 96 3.05 -12.67 -19.28
C GLU A 96 4.44 -12.01 -19.23
N ALA A 97 5.12 -12.07 -18.08
CA ALA A 97 6.42 -11.43 -17.89
C ALA A 97 7.50 -12.07 -18.76
N ARG A 98 8.31 -11.26 -19.45
CA ARG A 98 9.42 -11.71 -20.31
C ARG A 98 10.76 -11.77 -19.59
N ALA A 99 10.90 -11.00 -18.51
CA ALA A 99 12.09 -11.00 -17.67
C ALA A 99 11.72 -10.81 -16.21
N LEU A 100 12.54 -11.34 -15.31
CA LEU A 100 12.46 -11.17 -13.87
C LEU A 100 13.77 -10.55 -13.37
N PHE A 101 13.71 -9.31 -12.94
CA PHE A 101 14.81 -8.62 -12.27
C PHE A 101 14.74 -8.90 -10.78
N THR A 102 15.87 -9.33 -10.17
CA THR A 102 15.91 -9.71 -8.75
C THR A 102 17.20 -9.24 -8.10
N ASP A 103 17.18 -8.95 -6.81
CA ASP A 103 18.43 -8.76 -6.05
C ASP A 103 19.07 -10.10 -5.66
N ALA A 104 20.28 -10.04 -5.11
CA ALA A 104 21.04 -11.23 -4.74
C ALA A 104 20.36 -12.03 -3.60
N GLU A 105 19.63 -11.35 -2.67
CA GLU A 105 18.94 -12.01 -1.54
C GLU A 105 17.81 -12.91 -2.04
N HIS A 106 17.10 -12.49 -3.10
CA HIS A 106 15.93 -13.19 -3.64
C HIS A 106 16.24 -14.02 -4.90
N ALA A 107 17.51 -14.06 -5.35
CA ALA A 107 17.89 -14.71 -6.61
C ALA A 107 17.55 -16.21 -6.67
N ASP A 108 17.63 -16.93 -5.55
CA ASP A 108 17.31 -18.36 -5.52
C ASP A 108 15.82 -18.63 -5.67
N VAL A 109 14.96 -17.88 -5.01
CA VAL A 109 13.50 -18.01 -5.18
C VAL A 109 13.08 -17.54 -6.58
N ALA A 110 13.71 -16.49 -7.12
CA ALA A 110 13.48 -16.00 -8.48
C ALA A 110 13.79 -17.07 -9.54
N ARG A 111 14.95 -17.73 -9.46
CA ARG A 111 15.32 -18.82 -10.38
C ARG A 111 14.38 -20.00 -10.30
N ARG A 112 13.97 -20.41 -9.09
CA ARG A 112 12.98 -21.48 -8.91
C ARG A 112 11.62 -21.09 -9.48
N ALA A 113 11.17 -19.86 -9.28
CA ALA A 113 9.93 -19.35 -9.84
C ALA A 113 9.96 -19.32 -11.36
N ALA A 114 11.04 -18.81 -11.98
CA ALA A 114 11.21 -18.80 -13.43
C ALA A 114 11.23 -20.22 -14.02
N ALA A 115 11.85 -21.18 -13.34
CA ALA A 115 11.87 -22.57 -13.74
C ALA A 115 10.51 -23.27 -13.60
N ALA A 116 9.65 -22.85 -12.69
CA ALA A 116 8.30 -23.36 -12.47
C ALA A 116 7.24 -22.69 -13.37
N ALA A 117 7.54 -21.51 -13.90
CA ALA A 117 6.67 -20.82 -14.85
C ALA A 117 6.53 -21.61 -16.16
N THR A 118 5.38 -21.49 -16.80
CA THR A 118 5.11 -22.13 -18.11
C THR A 118 5.78 -21.39 -19.27
N ARG A 119 6.18 -20.15 -19.04
CA ARG A 119 6.85 -19.27 -20.00
C ARG A 119 8.36 -19.27 -19.78
N ASP A 120 9.11 -19.00 -20.82
CA ASP A 120 10.53 -18.72 -20.71
C ASP A 120 10.74 -17.31 -20.17
N VAL A 121 11.26 -17.19 -18.94
CA VAL A 121 11.47 -15.92 -18.25
C VAL A 121 12.95 -15.76 -17.95
N ALA A 122 13.59 -14.77 -18.56
CA ALA A 122 14.99 -14.46 -18.30
C ALA A 122 15.16 -13.86 -16.89
N VAL A 123 16.03 -14.44 -16.06
CA VAL A 123 16.34 -13.92 -14.72
C VAL A 123 17.59 -13.06 -14.77
N VAL A 124 17.49 -11.82 -14.24
CA VAL A 124 18.59 -10.85 -14.18
C VAL A 124 18.81 -10.45 -12.73
N THR A 125 19.98 -10.68 -12.18
CA THR A 125 20.33 -10.26 -10.81
C THR A 125 20.87 -8.83 -10.82
N ILE A 126 20.10 -7.88 -10.31
CA ILE A 126 20.48 -6.46 -10.27
C ILE A 126 21.60 -6.21 -9.25
N GLY A 127 22.56 -5.37 -9.63
CA GLY A 127 23.68 -4.95 -8.79
C GLY A 127 24.78 -6.00 -8.62
N ASP A 128 24.75 -7.12 -9.36
CA ASP A 128 25.90 -8.01 -9.47
C ASP A 128 26.86 -7.54 -10.58
N ALA A 129 28.03 -8.22 -10.68
CA ALA A 129 29.07 -7.83 -11.62
C ALA A 129 28.63 -7.95 -13.10
N ASP A 130 27.83 -8.96 -13.42
CA ASP A 130 27.35 -9.20 -14.78
C ASP A 130 26.30 -8.13 -15.18
N TYR A 131 25.41 -7.78 -14.26
CA TYR A 131 24.47 -6.68 -14.44
C TYR A 131 25.17 -5.34 -14.66
N GLU A 132 26.16 -5.02 -13.81
CA GLU A 132 26.91 -3.76 -13.93
C GLU A 132 27.71 -3.71 -15.24
N ALA A 133 28.34 -4.81 -15.66
CA ALA A 133 29.04 -4.91 -16.94
C ALA A 133 28.05 -4.74 -18.12
N TRP A 134 26.88 -5.37 -18.05
CA TRP A 134 25.84 -5.23 -19.07
C TRP A 134 25.33 -3.79 -19.18
N VAL A 135 25.04 -3.13 -18.05
CA VAL A 135 24.60 -1.74 -18.03
C VAL A 135 25.69 -0.81 -18.54
N ALA A 136 26.95 -1.01 -18.11
CA ALA A 136 28.07 -0.19 -18.53
C ALA A 136 28.37 -0.26 -20.05
N ALA A 137 28.04 -1.38 -20.68
CA ALA A 137 28.23 -1.58 -22.13
C ALA A 137 27.21 -0.80 -22.99
N GLN A 138 26.14 -0.30 -22.40
CA GLN A 138 25.07 0.41 -23.12
C GLN A 138 25.38 1.90 -23.31
N SER A 139 24.74 2.53 -24.32
CA SER A 139 24.85 3.96 -24.56
C SER A 139 24.22 4.80 -23.44
N THR A 140 24.82 5.95 -23.14
CA THR A 140 24.25 6.99 -22.26
C THR A 140 23.39 8.00 -23.02
N ASP A 141 23.38 7.93 -24.36
CA ASP A 141 22.59 8.85 -25.16
C ASP A 141 21.11 8.74 -24.80
N GLU A 142 20.42 9.87 -24.79
CA GLU A 142 18.98 9.89 -24.56
C GLU A 142 18.26 9.04 -25.63
N PRO A 143 17.51 8.00 -25.23
CA PRO A 143 16.83 7.13 -26.17
C PRO A 143 15.75 7.87 -26.95
N SER A 144 15.68 7.66 -28.27
CA SER A 144 14.58 8.16 -29.09
C SER A 144 13.27 7.41 -28.78
N GLU A 145 12.13 8.03 -29.09
CA GLU A 145 10.80 7.40 -29.02
C GLU A 145 10.43 6.81 -27.64
N GLN A 146 10.66 7.60 -26.59
CA GLN A 146 10.22 7.23 -25.26
C GLN A 146 8.70 7.39 -25.12
N VAL A 147 8.04 6.38 -24.58
CA VAL A 147 6.65 6.41 -24.12
C VAL A 147 6.58 5.88 -22.71
N LEU A 148 5.69 6.41 -21.88
CA LEU A 148 5.68 6.05 -20.49
C LEU A 148 4.62 4.99 -20.19
N ALA A 149 5.00 4.00 -19.36
CA ALA A 149 4.12 3.02 -18.78
C ALA A 149 4.30 2.97 -17.25
N GLY A 150 3.23 2.88 -16.50
CA GLY A 150 3.30 2.66 -15.05
C GLY A 150 3.26 1.18 -14.69
N PRO A 151 3.36 0.87 -13.40
CA PRO A 151 3.38 -0.50 -12.91
C PRO A 151 1.99 -1.13 -12.90
N MET A 152 1.95 -2.46 -13.11
CA MET A 152 0.80 -3.30 -12.85
C MET A 152 0.99 -4.01 -11.50
N PHE A 153 0.28 -3.54 -10.48
CA PHE A 153 0.37 -4.12 -9.16
C PHE A 153 -0.53 -5.34 -9.01
N TYR A 154 -0.02 -6.34 -8.29
CA TYR A 154 -0.80 -7.50 -7.90
C TYR A 154 -1.28 -7.35 -6.47
N THR A 155 -2.60 -7.40 -6.29
CA THR A 155 -3.23 -7.34 -4.97
C THR A 155 -3.55 -8.74 -4.46
N SER A 156 -3.52 -8.93 -3.13
CA SER A 156 -3.97 -10.18 -2.51
C SER A 156 -5.48 -10.31 -2.73
N GLY A 157 -5.87 -11.10 -3.73
CA GLY A 157 -7.28 -11.38 -3.99
C GLY A 157 -7.96 -12.07 -2.81
N THR A 158 -9.24 -11.77 -2.58
CA THR A 158 -10.09 -12.47 -1.59
C THR A 158 -10.22 -13.97 -1.85
N THR A 159 -9.92 -14.43 -3.08
CA THR A 159 -9.99 -15.82 -3.54
C THR A 159 -8.67 -16.61 -3.44
N GLY A 160 -7.62 -16.03 -2.84
CA GLY A 160 -6.36 -16.71 -2.54
C GLY A 160 -5.23 -16.53 -3.56
N ARG A 161 -5.50 -16.21 -4.83
CA ARG A 161 -4.45 -15.89 -5.82
C ARG A 161 -4.32 -14.38 -6.02
N PRO A 162 -3.10 -13.84 -6.14
CA PRO A 162 -2.88 -12.44 -6.46
C PRO A 162 -3.52 -12.06 -7.80
N LYS A 163 -4.00 -10.81 -7.93
CA LYS A 163 -4.63 -10.30 -9.14
C LYS A 163 -3.95 -9.03 -9.61
N GLY A 164 -3.62 -8.98 -10.89
CA GLY A 164 -3.10 -7.79 -11.53
C GLY A 164 -4.19 -6.72 -11.67
N VAL A 165 -3.89 -5.50 -11.29
CA VAL A 165 -4.78 -4.35 -11.47
C VAL A 165 -4.29 -3.51 -12.62
N ARG A 166 -5.13 -3.34 -13.64
CA ARG A 166 -4.88 -2.47 -14.79
C ARG A 166 -5.72 -1.22 -14.68
N ASN A 167 -5.11 -0.08 -14.81
CA ASN A 167 -5.75 1.23 -14.79
C ASN A 167 -5.07 2.16 -15.80
N MET A 168 -5.39 3.44 -15.75
CA MET A 168 -4.78 4.44 -16.65
C MET A 168 -3.25 4.41 -16.63
N LEU A 169 -2.62 4.19 -15.47
CA LEU A 169 -1.16 4.19 -15.34
C LEU A 169 -0.50 3.00 -16.03
N THR A 170 -1.19 1.86 -16.15
CA THR A 170 -0.64 0.66 -16.80
C THR A 170 -0.67 0.71 -18.33
N ARG A 171 -1.18 1.78 -18.92
CA ARG A 171 -1.14 1.98 -20.37
C ARG A 171 0.30 2.23 -20.82
N ALA A 172 0.74 1.49 -21.83
CA ALA A 172 2.11 1.51 -22.32
C ALA A 172 2.33 2.51 -23.48
N ASP A 173 1.33 3.33 -23.78
CA ASP A 173 1.34 4.28 -24.91
C ASP A 173 1.15 5.75 -24.46
N MET A 174 1.36 6.00 -23.16
CA MET A 174 1.06 7.31 -22.60
C MET A 174 2.14 8.33 -22.94
N PRO A 175 1.77 9.48 -23.53
CA PRO A 175 2.73 10.57 -23.75
C PRO A 175 3.33 11.08 -22.43
N ALA A 176 4.59 11.45 -22.44
CA ALA A 176 5.26 12.02 -21.27
C ALA A 176 4.58 13.26 -20.71
N SER A 177 4.00 14.09 -21.59
CA SER A 177 3.21 15.25 -21.15
C SER A 177 2.04 14.87 -20.24
N THR A 178 1.39 13.72 -20.50
CA THR A 178 0.32 13.20 -19.64
C THR A 178 0.86 12.78 -18.27
N TRP A 179 2.02 12.11 -18.24
CA TRP A 179 2.69 11.78 -16.99
C TRP A 179 3.10 13.00 -16.18
N GLY A 180 3.60 14.05 -16.85
CA GLY A 180 3.88 15.34 -16.21
C GLY A 180 2.66 15.94 -15.52
N LEU A 181 1.49 15.91 -16.19
CA LEU A 181 0.24 16.38 -15.61
C LEU A 181 -0.22 15.50 -14.44
N ILE A 182 -0.08 14.17 -14.56
CA ILE A 182 -0.41 13.23 -13.45
C ILE A 182 0.50 13.49 -12.26
N THR A 183 1.82 13.64 -12.49
CA THR A 183 2.79 13.93 -11.42
C THR A 183 2.48 15.26 -10.74
N GLN A 184 2.25 16.31 -11.52
CA GLN A 184 1.88 17.62 -10.96
C GLN A 184 0.60 17.54 -10.14
N GLY A 185 -0.45 16.92 -10.68
CA GLY A 185 -1.71 16.74 -9.95
C GLY A 185 -1.55 15.90 -8.69
N ALA A 186 -0.72 14.85 -8.73
CA ALA A 186 -0.42 14.05 -7.55
C ALA A 186 0.30 14.88 -6.47
N ILE A 187 1.34 15.62 -6.82
CA ILE A 187 2.11 16.46 -5.90
C ILE A 187 1.22 17.54 -5.27
N GLU A 188 0.42 18.24 -6.07
CA GLU A 188 -0.50 19.29 -5.60
C GLU A 188 -1.55 18.74 -4.62
N ASN A 189 -2.19 17.60 -4.98
CA ASN A 189 -3.22 17.00 -4.13
C ASN A 189 -2.65 16.31 -2.88
N LEU A 190 -1.42 15.81 -2.95
CA LEU A 190 -0.74 15.22 -1.80
C LEU A 190 -0.08 16.28 -0.90
N GLY A 191 0.07 17.51 -1.36
CA GLY A 191 0.78 18.55 -0.62
C GLY A 191 2.27 18.23 -0.39
N VAL A 192 2.87 17.37 -1.24
CA VAL A 192 4.27 16.97 -1.10
C VAL A 192 5.17 18.09 -1.61
N PRO A 193 6.23 18.49 -0.86
CA PRO A 193 7.13 19.53 -1.31
C PRO A 193 7.91 19.10 -2.55
N THR A 194 7.97 19.98 -3.55
CA THR A 194 8.88 19.83 -4.68
C THR A 194 10.33 20.04 -4.21
N ASP A 195 11.28 19.29 -4.76
CA ASP A 195 12.69 19.34 -4.34
C ASP A 195 12.93 18.95 -2.86
N GLY A 196 11.97 18.28 -2.21
CA GLY A 196 12.08 17.75 -0.84
C GLY A 196 12.90 16.45 -0.76
N VAL A 197 13.06 15.96 0.47
CA VAL A 197 13.63 14.63 0.75
C VAL A 197 12.52 13.69 1.19
N THR A 198 12.30 12.64 0.41
CA THR A 198 11.31 11.59 0.69
C THR A 198 11.99 10.39 1.31
N LEU A 199 11.48 9.88 2.43
CA LEU A 199 11.93 8.61 3.01
C LEU A 199 10.98 7.47 2.63
N LEU A 200 11.52 6.45 1.98
CA LEU A 200 10.85 5.19 1.69
C LEU A 200 11.34 4.11 2.65
N CYS A 201 10.51 3.71 3.59
CA CYS A 201 10.80 2.65 4.56
C CYS A 201 9.78 1.49 4.52
N GLY A 202 8.87 1.51 3.57
CA GLY A 202 7.98 0.39 3.24
C GLY A 202 8.32 -0.17 1.85
N PRO A 203 7.86 -1.41 1.53
CA PRO A 203 8.27 -2.07 0.30
C PRO A 203 7.62 -1.45 -0.95
N ALA A 204 8.45 -1.08 -1.94
CA ALA A 204 8.03 -0.43 -3.20
C ALA A 204 7.12 -1.30 -4.09
N TYR A 205 6.96 -2.60 -3.80
CA TYR A 205 6.00 -3.44 -4.52
C TYR A 205 4.54 -3.16 -4.13
N HIS A 206 4.28 -2.34 -3.13
CA HIS A 206 2.94 -1.84 -2.83
C HIS A 206 2.66 -0.52 -3.53
N SER A 207 1.49 -0.41 -4.13
CA SER A 207 1.10 0.75 -4.94
C SER A 207 1.21 2.08 -4.20
N ALA A 208 0.85 2.12 -2.92
CA ALA A 208 0.98 3.33 -2.10
C ALA A 208 2.45 3.70 -1.87
N GLN A 209 3.28 2.75 -1.41
CA GLN A 209 4.71 2.99 -1.18
C GLN A 209 5.41 3.45 -2.46
N TRP A 210 5.07 2.81 -3.59
CA TRP A 210 5.56 3.23 -4.90
C TRP A 210 5.14 4.66 -5.24
N ALA A 211 3.86 4.98 -5.10
CA ALA A 211 3.33 6.30 -5.47
C ALA A 211 3.95 7.43 -4.63
N PHE A 212 4.02 7.23 -3.31
CA PHE A 212 4.62 8.20 -2.38
C PHE A 212 6.15 8.30 -2.49
N ALA A 213 6.82 7.39 -3.20
CA ALA A 213 8.23 7.48 -3.56
C ALA A 213 8.44 8.09 -4.94
N VAL A 214 7.72 7.59 -5.96
CA VAL A 214 7.98 7.93 -7.37
C VAL A 214 7.46 9.32 -7.73
N PHE A 215 6.28 9.74 -7.29
CA PHE A 215 5.78 11.07 -7.64
C PHE A 215 6.67 12.20 -7.07
N PRO A 216 7.12 12.19 -5.80
CA PRO A 216 8.08 13.17 -5.32
C PRO A 216 9.42 13.13 -6.06
N LEU A 217 9.91 11.93 -6.40
CA LEU A 217 11.13 11.76 -7.20
C LEU A 217 10.97 12.40 -8.58
N LEU A 218 9.88 12.14 -9.30
CA LEU A 218 9.59 12.74 -10.60
C LEU A 218 9.35 14.26 -10.55
N ALA A 219 9.02 14.80 -9.37
CA ALA A 219 8.96 16.23 -9.12
C ALA A 219 10.33 16.84 -8.81
N GLY A 220 11.37 16.01 -8.72
CA GLY A 220 12.74 16.42 -8.49
C GLY A 220 13.22 16.26 -7.05
N GLY A 221 12.48 15.61 -6.17
CA GLY A 221 12.88 15.31 -4.79
C GLY A 221 14.00 14.27 -4.72
N THR A 222 14.72 14.22 -3.62
CA THR A 222 15.66 13.15 -3.28
C THR A 222 14.89 11.99 -2.64
N LEU A 223 15.11 10.76 -3.08
CA LEU A 223 14.54 9.56 -2.47
C LEU A 223 15.59 8.85 -1.61
N VAL A 224 15.43 8.91 -0.30
CA VAL A 224 16.18 8.11 0.67
C VAL A 224 15.38 6.84 0.96
N MET A 225 16.01 5.68 0.91
CA MET A 225 15.29 4.42 1.06
C MET A 225 16.02 3.45 1.99
N ARG A 226 15.22 2.57 2.60
CA ARG A 226 15.69 1.44 3.41
C ARG A 226 15.02 0.16 2.96
N ALA A 227 15.78 -0.92 3.00
CA ALA A 227 15.28 -2.25 2.65
C ALA A 227 14.21 -2.74 3.62
N ARG A 228 14.32 -2.37 4.90
CA ARG A 228 13.40 -2.78 5.97
C ARG A 228 13.07 -1.59 6.86
N PHE A 229 11.90 -1.66 7.51
CA PHE A 229 11.50 -0.67 8.50
C PHE A 229 12.10 -1.00 9.87
N ASP A 230 12.88 -0.08 10.41
CA ASP A 230 13.25 -0.02 11.82
C ASP A 230 12.83 1.33 12.41
N ALA A 231 12.12 1.30 13.54
CA ALA A 231 11.50 2.50 14.09
C ALA A 231 12.55 3.52 14.61
N ALA A 232 13.64 3.06 15.20
CA ALA A 232 14.69 3.94 15.71
C ALA A 232 15.49 4.55 14.55
N GLU A 233 15.86 3.74 13.56
CA GLU A 233 16.56 4.18 12.35
C GLU A 233 15.73 5.20 11.56
N VAL A 234 14.41 5.00 11.43
CA VAL A 234 13.53 5.95 10.74
C VAL A 234 13.57 7.33 11.39
N LEU A 235 13.57 7.41 12.73
CA LEU A 235 13.69 8.69 13.44
C LEU A 235 15.05 9.34 13.21
N GLU A 236 16.14 8.57 13.25
CA GLU A 236 17.49 9.06 12.96
C GLU A 236 17.63 9.58 11.54
N LEU A 237 17.04 8.87 10.55
CA LEU A 237 17.04 9.28 9.15
C LEU A 237 16.23 10.56 8.92
N ILE A 238 15.08 10.69 9.57
CA ILE A 238 14.27 11.91 9.44
C ILE A 238 15.09 13.13 9.84
N ASP A 239 15.79 13.07 10.95
CA ASP A 239 16.60 14.19 11.42
C ASP A 239 17.92 14.35 10.66
N GLY A 240 18.61 13.23 10.36
CA GLY A 240 19.91 13.23 9.72
C GLY A 240 19.88 13.60 8.23
N GLU A 241 18.91 13.11 7.50
CA GLU A 241 18.74 13.38 6.07
C GLU A 241 17.78 14.56 5.80
N HIS A 242 17.29 15.22 6.83
CA HIS A 242 16.31 16.31 6.73
C HIS A 242 15.07 15.94 5.92
N VAL A 243 14.51 14.78 6.21
CA VAL A 243 13.34 14.24 5.50
C VAL A 243 12.17 15.21 5.62
N THR A 244 11.56 15.54 4.49
CA THR A 244 10.40 16.44 4.43
C THR A 244 9.08 15.70 4.39
N ASN A 245 9.08 14.50 3.82
CA ASN A 245 7.88 13.69 3.65
C ASN A 245 8.17 12.19 3.63
N LEU A 246 7.21 11.42 4.11
CA LEU A 246 7.23 9.95 4.04
C LEU A 246 5.81 9.39 4.08
N HIS A 247 5.69 8.12 3.72
CA HIS A 247 4.46 7.35 3.85
C HIS A 247 4.64 6.23 4.89
N LEU A 248 3.70 6.14 5.82
CA LEU A 248 3.66 5.12 6.87
C LEU A 248 2.33 4.37 6.86
N VAL A 249 2.35 3.14 7.38
CA VAL A 249 1.12 2.40 7.66
C VAL A 249 0.85 2.39 9.18
N PRO A 250 -0.38 2.18 9.63
CA PRO A 250 -0.72 2.27 11.06
C PRO A 250 0.14 1.40 11.98
N THR A 251 0.57 0.21 11.54
CA THR A 251 1.49 -0.64 12.31
C THR A 251 2.88 -0.01 12.51
N GLN A 252 3.35 0.77 11.54
CA GLN A 252 4.61 1.53 11.68
C GLN A 252 4.45 2.67 12.67
N LEU A 253 3.31 3.38 12.67
CA LEU A 253 3.00 4.40 13.69
C LEU A 253 3.00 3.81 15.09
N VAL A 254 2.38 2.64 15.29
CA VAL A 254 2.41 1.91 16.57
C VAL A 254 3.84 1.58 16.99
N ARG A 255 4.69 1.10 16.08
CA ARG A 255 6.09 0.77 16.38
C ARG A 255 6.91 2.01 16.74
N LEU A 256 6.68 3.14 16.06
CA LEU A 256 7.31 4.43 16.40
C LEU A 256 6.92 4.91 17.80
N LEU A 257 5.67 4.78 18.20
CA LEU A 257 5.23 5.14 19.56
C LEU A 257 5.84 4.25 20.66
N ARG A 258 6.38 3.08 20.32
CA ARG A 258 6.99 2.12 21.25
C ARG A 258 8.51 2.18 21.32
N VAL A 259 9.16 3.10 20.62
CA VAL A 259 10.62 3.29 20.78
C VAL A 259 10.94 3.71 22.22
N PRO A 260 12.13 3.37 22.73
CA PRO A 260 12.56 3.80 24.06
C PRO A 260 12.48 5.30 24.26
N ASP A 261 12.18 5.75 25.49
CA ASP A 261 11.99 7.16 25.81
C ASP A 261 13.22 8.03 25.49
N ASP A 262 14.42 7.48 25.63
CA ASP A 262 15.65 8.17 25.28
C ASP A 262 15.83 8.37 23.77
N VAL A 263 15.36 7.42 22.93
CA VAL A 263 15.29 7.55 21.48
C VAL A 263 14.26 8.61 21.11
N ARG A 264 13.07 8.52 21.72
CA ARG A 264 11.98 9.47 21.50
C ARG A 264 12.36 10.92 21.87
N ALA A 265 13.10 11.09 22.95
CA ALA A 265 13.52 12.40 23.44
C ALA A 265 14.59 13.09 22.55
N ARG A 266 15.33 12.31 21.76
CA ARG A 266 16.33 12.85 20.81
C ARG A 266 15.73 13.29 19.49
N PHE A 267 14.57 12.76 19.13
CA PHE A 267 13.92 13.06 17.86
C PHE A 267 13.38 14.48 17.81
N SER A 268 13.76 15.21 16.78
CA SER A 268 13.31 16.57 16.52
C SER A 268 12.15 16.65 15.54
N GLY A 269 12.25 15.96 14.40
CA GLY A 269 11.29 16.00 13.31
C GLY A 269 11.11 17.37 12.65
N ALA A 270 12.03 18.31 12.88
CA ALA A 270 11.88 19.72 12.48
C ALA A 270 11.82 19.93 10.95
N SER A 271 12.30 18.96 10.16
CA SER A 271 12.25 18.99 8.69
C SER A 271 10.93 18.47 8.13
N LEU A 272 10.15 17.71 8.91
CA LEU A 272 8.90 17.11 8.43
C LEU A 272 7.88 18.19 8.07
N GLN A 273 7.35 18.07 6.85
CA GLN A 273 6.26 18.92 6.36
C GLN A 273 4.97 18.13 6.24
N ILE A 274 5.05 16.89 5.79
CA ILE A 274 3.87 16.04 5.62
C ILE A 274 4.21 14.56 5.79
N VAL A 275 3.35 13.84 6.50
CA VAL A 275 3.44 12.39 6.71
C VAL A 275 2.13 11.75 6.32
N HIS A 276 2.12 11.06 5.18
CA HIS A 276 0.94 10.35 4.74
C HIS A 276 0.82 9.01 5.45
N HIS A 277 -0.40 8.64 5.82
CA HIS A 277 -0.67 7.29 6.30
C HIS A 277 -2.01 6.77 5.78
N GLY A 278 -2.12 5.46 5.65
CA GLY A 278 -3.34 4.80 5.15
C GLY A 278 -3.11 3.32 4.91
N ALA A 279 -3.80 2.75 3.94
CA ALA A 279 -3.79 1.34 3.54
C ALA A 279 -4.37 0.37 4.59
N ALA A 280 -4.66 0.83 5.80
CA ALA A 280 -5.33 0.09 6.87
C ALA A 280 -6.00 1.08 7.84
N PRO A 281 -7.02 0.67 8.62
CA PRO A 281 -7.58 1.48 9.68
C PRO A 281 -6.52 1.89 10.72
N CYS A 282 -6.48 3.16 11.06
CA CYS A 282 -5.60 3.69 12.10
C CYS A 282 -6.37 3.84 13.41
N PRO A 283 -5.95 3.17 14.51
CA PRO A 283 -6.60 3.38 15.80
C PRO A 283 -6.56 4.86 16.20
N PRO A 284 -7.71 5.46 16.61
CA PRO A 284 -7.79 6.89 16.91
C PRO A 284 -6.77 7.37 17.95
N GLU A 285 -6.51 6.52 18.95
CA GLU A 285 -5.54 6.85 20.01
C GLU A 285 -4.11 6.91 19.48
N VAL A 286 -3.73 5.99 18.59
CA VAL A 286 -2.41 6.00 17.93
C VAL A 286 -2.23 7.30 17.13
N LYS A 287 -3.25 7.69 16.38
CA LYS A 287 -3.20 8.91 15.57
C LYS A 287 -3.11 10.16 16.44
N ARG A 288 -3.88 10.24 17.57
CA ARG A 288 -3.76 11.36 18.51
C ARG A 288 -2.38 11.48 19.12
N GLN A 289 -1.79 10.35 19.55
CA GLN A 289 -0.44 10.34 20.13
C GLN A 289 0.62 10.75 19.11
N MET A 290 0.51 10.31 17.86
CA MET A 290 1.42 10.73 16.80
C MET A 290 1.30 12.24 16.50
N ILE A 291 0.07 12.77 16.39
CA ILE A 291 -0.15 14.22 16.20
C ILE A 291 0.40 15.01 17.37
N SER A 292 0.22 14.53 18.60
CA SER A 292 0.77 15.18 19.80
C SER A 292 2.30 15.20 19.82
N TRP A 293 2.95 14.17 19.27
CA TRP A 293 4.41 14.04 19.26
C TRP A 293 5.06 14.73 18.05
N TRP A 294 4.55 14.51 16.84
CA TRP A 294 5.15 15.02 15.61
C TRP A 294 4.57 16.36 15.14
N GLY A 295 3.51 16.82 15.78
CA GLY A 295 2.73 17.97 15.33
C GLY A 295 1.70 17.62 14.26
N PRO A 296 1.00 18.62 13.69
CA PRO A 296 -0.11 18.41 12.75
C PRO A 296 0.36 18.09 11.32
N VAL A 297 1.40 17.28 11.18
CA VAL A 297 1.97 16.90 9.87
C VAL A 297 1.36 15.64 9.26
N LEU A 298 0.52 14.90 10.02
CA LEU A 298 -0.10 13.67 9.53
C LEU A 298 -1.29 13.97 8.63
N VAL A 299 -1.31 13.30 7.48
CA VAL A 299 -2.44 13.27 6.55
C VAL A 299 -2.86 11.83 6.32
N GLU A 300 -4.09 11.49 6.67
CA GLU A 300 -4.66 10.19 6.33
C GLU A 300 -5.26 10.23 4.94
N TYR A 301 -5.08 9.15 4.18
CA TYR A 301 -5.76 8.97 2.92
C TYR A 301 -6.58 7.67 2.91
N TYR A 302 -7.66 7.67 2.16
CA TYR A 302 -8.44 6.49 1.79
C TYR A 302 -8.33 6.26 0.29
N GLY A 303 -8.12 5.01 -0.08
CA GLY A 303 -8.03 4.58 -1.47
C GLY A 303 -7.54 3.14 -1.61
N GLY A 304 -7.33 2.71 -2.83
CA GLY A 304 -6.88 1.37 -3.18
C GLY A 304 -6.12 1.34 -4.50
N THR A 305 -5.51 0.22 -4.79
CA THR A 305 -4.74 0.02 -6.04
C THR A 305 -5.64 0.20 -7.25
N GLU A 306 -6.91 -0.16 -7.14
CA GLU A 306 -7.94 -0.07 -8.17
C GLU A 306 -8.31 1.39 -8.49
N GLY A 307 -8.57 2.18 -7.46
CA GLY A 307 -9.12 3.53 -7.59
C GLY A 307 -8.16 4.67 -7.28
N ALA A 308 -6.90 4.38 -7.00
CA ALA A 308 -5.93 5.34 -6.47
C ALA A 308 -6.39 5.97 -5.13
N MET A 309 -6.10 7.25 -4.89
CA MET A 309 -6.57 7.96 -3.71
C MET A 309 -7.94 8.60 -3.96
N LEU A 310 -8.83 8.45 -3.00
CA LEU A 310 -10.24 8.84 -3.10
C LEU A 310 -10.58 9.99 -2.16
N ALA A 311 -10.03 9.98 -0.95
CA ALA A 311 -10.24 11.00 0.07
C ALA A 311 -8.98 11.22 0.89
N THR A 312 -8.84 12.40 1.50
CA THR A 312 -7.76 12.76 2.41
C THR A 312 -8.29 13.60 3.56
N ILE A 313 -7.62 13.51 4.72
CA ILE A 313 -7.91 14.33 5.89
C ILE A 313 -6.63 14.76 6.59
N THR A 314 -6.50 16.05 6.88
CA THR A 314 -5.39 16.62 7.64
C THR A 314 -5.50 16.30 9.13
N SER A 315 -4.44 16.55 9.89
CA SER A 315 -4.45 16.39 11.35
C SER A 315 -5.49 17.27 12.02
N GLU A 316 -5.61 18.52 11.60
CA GLU A 316 -6.55 19.50 12.16
C GLU A 316 -8.00 19.10 11.87
N GLU A 317 -8.31 18.75 10.63
CA GLU A 317 -9.64 18.27 10.25
C GLU A 317 -9.99 16.99 11.00
N TRP A 318 -9.04 16.06 11.12
CA TRP A 318 -9.29 14.80 11.81
C TRP A 318 -9.55 14.99 13.32
N LEU A 319 -8.89 15.95 13.97
CA LEU A 319 -9.17 16.27 15.37
C LEU A 319 -10.59 16.82 15.57
N ALA A 320 -11.13 17.50 14.56
CA ALA A 320 -12.52 17.98 14.55
C ALA A 320 -13.52 16.87 14.14
N HIS A 321 -13.12 15.97 13.23
CA HIS A 321 -13.94 14.87 12.71
C HIS A 321 -13.27 13.52 12.95
N PRO A 322 -13.09 13.08 14.21
CA PRO A 322 -12.44 11.82 14.53
C PRO A 322 -13.22 10.65 13.91
N THR A 323 -12.50 9.61 13.45
CA THR A 323 -13.00 8.45 12.70
C THR A 323 -13.29 8.65 11.22
N SER A 324 -13.29 9.89 10.72
CA SER A 324 -13.38 10.14 9.28
C SER A 324 -12.04 9.86 8.58
N VAL A 325 -12.13 9.44 7.31
CA VAL A 325 -10.99 9.34 6.38
C VAL A 325 -10.92 10.54 5.43
N GLY A 326 -11.72 11.57 5.70
CA GLY A 326 -11.73 12.84 4.99
C GLY A 326 -12.86 13.00 3.99
N ARG A 327 -12.78 14.10 3.25
CA ARG A 327 -13.72 14.36 2.16
C ARG A 327 -13.21 13.76 0.86
N PRO A 328 -14.12 13.21 0.03
CA PRO A 328 -13.77 12.81 -1.32
C PRO A 328 -13.12 13.96 -2.10
N TRP A 329 -12.10 13.67 -2.88
CA TRP A 329 -11.46 14.66 -3.74
C TRP A 329 -12.46 15.23 -4.73
N SER A 330 -12.26 16.47 -5.21
CA SER A 330 -13.17 17.17 -6.12
C SER A 330 -13.48 16.40 -7.42
N ILE A 331 -12.54 15.55 -7.84
CA ILE A 331 -12.67 14.67 -9.01
C ILE A 331 -13.32 13.31 -8.68
N VAL A 332 -13.64 13.06 -7.41
CA VAL A 332 -14.22 11.81 -6.93
C VAL A 332 -15.64 12.08 -6.46
N GLU A 333 -16.58 11.23 -6.87
CA GLU A 333 -17.93 11.15 -6.34
C GLU A 333 -18.08 9.82 -5.61
N VAL A 334 -18.53 9.85 -4.37
CA VAL A 334 -18.83 8.66 -3.57
C VAL A 334 -20.33 8.53 -3.46
N VAL A 335 -20.86 7.36 -3.79
CA VAL A 335 -22.27 6.99 -3.65
C VAL A 335 -22.36 5.83 -2.67
N VAL A 336 -23.15 5.98 -1.63
CA VAL A 336 -23.41 4.94 -0.63
C VAL A 336 -24.67 4.17 -1.02
N VAL A 337 -24.60 2.84 -1.08
CA VAL A 337 -25.65 2.02 -1.68
C VAL A 337 -26.08 0.91 -0.73
N ARG A 338 -27.41 0.76 -0.53
CA ARG A 338 -28.03 -0.33 0.24
C ARG A 338 -27.89 -1.68 -0.48
N ASP A 339 -28.18 -2.75 0.21
CA ASP A 339 -28.16 -4.09 -0.37
C ASP A 339 -29.22 -4.32 -1.46
N ASP A 340 -30.30 -3.56 -1.46
CA ASP A 340 -31.34 -3.57 -2.50
C ASP A 340 -30.94 -2.77 -3.76
N GLY A 341 -29.77 -2.13 -3.74
CA GLY A 341 -29.26 -1.33 -4.85
C GLY A 341 -29.74 0.13 -4.85
N THR A 342 -30.53 0.58 -3.89
CA THR A 342 -30.91 1.99 -3.76
C THR A 342 -29.82 2.80 -3.06
N GLU A 343 -29.80 4.12 -3.28
CA GLU A 343 -28.85 5.00 -2.61
C GLU A 343 -29.28 5.24 -1.15
N CYS A 344 -28.30 5.29 -0.27
CA CYS A 344 -28.50 5.59 1.15
C CYS A 344 -28.75 7.07 1.39
N ASP A 345 -29.46 7.37 2.48
CA ASP A 345 -29.55 8.73 3.01
C ASP A 345 -28.22 9.13 3.70
N VAL A 346 -28.04 10.45 3.93
CA VAL A 346 -26.86 10.96 4.67
C VAL A 346 -26.80 10.33 6.07
N GLY A 347 -25.64 9.85 6.46
CA GLY A 347 -25.39 9.16 7.73
C GLY A 347 -25.80 7.68 7.73
N GLU A 348 -26.42 7.17 6.66
CA GLU A 348 -26.77 5.76 6.55
C GLU A 348 -25.60 4.94 5.99
N VAL A 349 -25.34 3.80 6.64
CA VAL A 349 -24.23 2.91 6.26
C VAL A 349 -24.63 2.02 5.09
N GLY A 350 -23.76 1.94 4.08
CA GLY A 350 -23.94 1.07 2.91
C GLY A 350 -22.63 0.79 2.21
N THR A 351 -22.69 0.06 1.10
CA THR A 351 -21.52 -0.21 0.24
C THR A 351 -21.09 1.06 -0.47
N LEU A 352 -19.81 1.38 -0.40
CA LEU A 352 -19.23 2.55 -1.05
C LEU A 352 -18.96 2.25 -2.53
N TYR A 353 -19.56 3.03 -3.40
CA TYR A 353 -19.25 3.09 -4.82
C TYR A 353 -18.59 4.42 -5.16
N VAL A 354 -17.62 4.35 -6.03
CA VAL A 354 -16.81 5.50 -6.43
C VAL A 354 -16.96 5.74 -7.91
N ARG A 355 -17.13 7.00 -8.31
CA ARG A 355 -17.04 7.45 -9.69
C ARG A 355 -15.92 8.48 -9.80
N ASN A 356 -14.94 8.25 -10.68
CA ASN A 356 -13.98 9.27 -11.03
C ASN A 356 -14.55 10.15 -12.16
N LYS A 357 -14.68 11.45 -11.90
CA LYS A 357 -15.24 12.42 -12.87
C LYS A 357 -14.36 12.63 -14.11
N LEU A 358 -13.09 12.21 -14.04
CA LEU A 358 -12.19 12.22 -15.20
C LEU A 358 -12.36 10.98 -16.10
N GLY A 359 -13.29 10.08 -15.76
CA GLY A 359 -13.57 8.86 -16.52
C GLY A 359 -12.48 7.79 -16.39
N THR A 360 -11.61 7.89 -15.38
CA THR A 360 -10.64 6.83 -15.10
C THR A 360 -11.34 5.64 -14.47
N ASP A 361 -10.93 4.45 -14.88
CA ASP A 361 -11.50 3.18 -14.48
C ASP A 361 -10.38 2.14 -14.32
N PHE A 362 -10.72 0.94 -13.85
CA PHE A 362 -9.78 -0.16 -13.71
C PHE A 362 -10.39 -1.48 -14.21
N GLU A 363 -9.52 -2.45 -14.43
CA GLU A 363 -9.89 -3.84 -14.66
C GLU A 363 -8.93 -4.78 -13.93
N TYR A 364 -9.43 -5.93 -13.51
CA TYR A 364 -8.57 -7.03 -13.10
C TYR A 364 -8.03 -7.76 -14.32
N HIS A 365 -6.72 -7.87 -14.39
CA HIS A 365 -6.04 -8.51 -15.52
C HIS A 365 -6.51 -9.96 -15.67
N GLY A 366 -6.98 -10.32 -16.87
CA GLY A 366 -7.45 -11.68 -17.16
C GLY A 366 -8.74 -12.13 -16.45
N ASP A 367 -9.42 -11.25 -15.67
CA ASP A 367 -10.61 -11.63 -14.89
C ASP A 367 -11.79 -10.65 -15.15
N PRO A 368 -12.47 -10.79 -16.31
CA PRO A 368 -13.60 -9.91 -16.68
C PRO A 368 -14.82 -10.08 -15.76
N ASP A 369 -15.06 -11.28 -15.23
CA ASP A 369 -16.20 -11.54 -14.35
C ASP A 369 -16.04 -10.78 -13.02
N LYS A 370 -14.83 -10.82 -12.46
CA LYS A 370 -14.53 -10.08 -11.24
C LYS A 370 -14.50 -8.57 -11.47
N THR A 371 -14.02 -8.13 -12.63
CA THR A 371 -14.11 -6.73 -13.03
C THR A 371 -15.57 -6.29 -13.06
N ALA A 372 -16.43 -7.04 -13.72
CA ALA A 372 -17.87 -6.77 -13.77
C ALA A 372 -18.51 -6.75 -12.37
N ALA A 373 -18.13 -7.70 -11.50
CA ALA A 373 -18.66 -7.76 -10.12
C ALA A 373 -18.25 -6.56 -9.26
N ALA A 374 -17.12 -5.92 -9.55
CA ALA A 374 -16.68 -4.70 -8.85
C ALA A 374 -17.36 -3.43 -9.38
N HIS A 375 -18.03 -3.49 -10.53
CA HIS A 375 -18.62 -2.33 -11.21
C HIS A 375 -20.15 -2.36 -11.14
N ARG A 376 -20.72 -1.17 -10.92
CA ARG A 376 -22.16 -0.94 -11.01
C ARG A 376 -22.58 -0.35 -12.37
N GLY A 377 -21.62 0.11 -13.13
CA GLY A 377 -21.72 0.70 -14.45
C GLY A 377 -20.39 1.27 -14.89
N PRO A 378 -20.28 1.79 -16.11
CA PRO A 378 -19.01 2.34 -16.62
C PRO A 378 -18.44 3.41 -15.70
N GLY A 379 -17.20 3.23 -15.23
CA GLY A 379 -16.51 4.15 -14.33
C GLY A 379 -17.10 4.27 -12.92
N VAL A 380 -18.03 3.39 -12.52
CA VAL A 380 -18.60 3.36 -11.18
C VAL A 380 -18.29 2.00 -10.54
N PHE A 381 -17.42 2.00 -9.57
CA PHE A 381 -16.90 0.78 -8.97
C PHE A 381 -16.82 0.83 -7.45
N THR A 382 -16.65 -0.31 -6.83
CA THR A 382 -16.44 -0.45 -5.39
C THR A 382 -15.08 -1.09 -5.09
N LEU A 383 -14.45 -0.66 -3.99
CA LEU A 383 -13.29 -1.34 -3.39
C LEU A 383 -13.73 -2.46 -2.42
N GLY A 384 -15.05 -2.65 -2.24
CA GLY A 384 -15.63 -3.59 -1.30
C GLY A 384 -15.71 -3.06 0.14
N ASP A 385 -15.55 -1.76 0.33
CA ASP A 385 -15.64 -1.12 1.63
C ASP A 385 -17.08 -0.67 1.92
N VAL A 386 -17.42 -0.62 3.21
CA VAL A 386 -18.72 -0.19 3.75
C VAL A 386 -18.50 1.05 4.62
N GLY A 387 -19.39 2.02 4.52
CA GLY A 387 -19.26 3.28 5.24
C GLY A 387 -20.44 4.21 4.98
N PHE A 388 -20.29 5.47 5.35
CA PHE A 388 -21.29 6.52 5.14
C PHE A 388 -20.64 7.88 4.92
N LEU A 389 -21.41 8.79 4.35
CA LEU A 389 -21.09 10.22 4.32
C LEU A 389 -21.92 10.93 5.39
N ASP A 390 -21.28 11.78 6.20
CA ASP A 390 -22.01 12.63 7.14
C ASP A 390 -22.59 13.88 6.46
N ASP A 391 -23.31 14.71 7.21
CA ASP A 391 -23.97 15.93 6.72
C ASP A 391 -22.98 17.04 6.29
N GLU A 392 -21.71 16.95 6.72
CA GLU A 392 -20.64 17.83 6.28
C GLU A 392 -19.86 17.26 5.07
N GLY A 393 -20.22 16.06 4.61
CA GLY A 393 -19.60 15.37 3.47
C GLY A 393 -18.29 14.67 3.79
N TYR A 394 -18.00 14.40 5.05
CA TYR A 394 -16.89 13.55 5.45
C TYR A 394 -17.23 12.08 5.30
N LEU A 395 -16.30 11.31 4.78
CA LEU A 395 -16.43 9.88 4.59
C LEU A 395 -15.95 9.12 5.84
N HIS A 396 -16.79 8.23 6.33
CA HIS A 396 -16.51 7.34 7.44
C HIS A 396 -16.52 5.90 6.97
N LEU A 397 -15.42 5.16 7.24
CA LEU A 397 -15.35 3.74 6.94
C LEU A 397 -15.82 2.92 8.14
N SER A 398 -16.72 1.98 7.91
CA SER A 398 -17.17 1.06 8.95
C SER A 398 -16.37 -0.23 8.94
N ASP A 399 -16.26 -0.89 7.78
CA ASP A 399 -15.42 -2.10 7.59
C ASP A 399 -15.38 -2.51 6.10
N ARG A 400 -14.75 -3.64 5.82
CA ARG A 400 -14.93 -4.33 4.54
C ARG A 400 -16.15 -5.23 4.59
N ARG A 401 -16.93 -5.26 3.53
CA ARG A 401 -18.13 -6.11 3.43
C ARG A 401 -17.83 -7.59 3.70
N ILE A 402 -16.66 -8.07 3.30
CA ILE A 402 -16.21 -9.46 3.50
C ILE A 402 -15.86 -9.79 4.95
N ASP A 403 -15.52 -8.79 5.75
CA ASP A 403 -15.14 -8.96 7.16
C ASP A 403 -16.30 -8.67 8.12
N MET A 404 -17.41 -8.14 7.61
CA MET A 404 -18.61 -7.84 8.40
C MET A 404 -19.21 -9.12 8.98
N ILE A 405 -19.50 -9.11 10.26
CA ILE A 405 -20.12 -10.21 10.99
C ILE A 405 -21.63 -10.04 10.99
N ILE A 406 -22.36 -11.06 10.62
CA ILE A 406 -23.84 -11.03 10.64
C ILE A 406 -24.34 -11.91 11.79
N SER A 407 -24.61 -11.29 12.92
CA SER A 407 -25.06 -11.99 14.15
C SER A 407 -26.52 -11.68 14.44
N GLY A 408 -27.39 -12.69 14.36
CA GLY A 408 -28.82 -12.52 14.59
C GLY A 408 -29.51 -11.53 13.66
N GLY A 409 -29.00 -11.37 12.42
CA GLY A 409 -29.49 -10.39 11.45
C GLY A 409 -28.97 -8.97 11.66
N VAL A 410 -28.06 -8.76 12.61
CA VAL A 410 -27.43 -7.45 12.87
C VAL A 410 -26.03 -7.45 12.28
N ASN A 411 -25.73 -6.41 11.50
CA ASN A 411 -24.40 -6.17 10.96
C ASN A 411 -23.47 -5.64 12.06
N ILE A 412 -22.38 -6.34 12.32
CA ILE A 412 -21.35 -5.96 13.30
C ILE A 412 -20.06 -5.73 12.54
N TYR A 413 -19.42 -4.61 12.78
CA TYR A 413 -18.20 -4.19 12.10
C TYR A 413 -16.99 -4.47 13.00
N PRO A 414 -16.13 -5.45 12.65
CA PRO A 414 -14.95 -5.79 13.43
C PRO A 414 -14.04 -4.62 13.78
N ALA A 415 -13.84 -3.68 12.88
CA ALA A 415 -12.94 -2.55 13.09
C ALA A 415 -13.31 -1.70 14.32
N GLU A 416 -14.58 -1.55 14.65
CA GLU A 416 -15.04 -0.84 15.84
C GLU A 416 -14.57 -1.55 17.12
N ILE A 417 -14.68 -2.85 17.14
CA ILE A 417 -14.30 -3.70 18.29
C ILE A 417 -12.78 -3.76 18.41
N GLU A 418 -12.09 -3.93 17.29
CA GLU A 418 -10.63 -3.89 17.20
C GLU A 418 -10.08 -2.57 17.74
N GLY A 419 -10.70 -1.44 17.36
CA GLY A 419 -10.33 -0.12 17.86
C GLY A 419 -10.43 0.00 19.39
N VAL A 420 -11.46 -0.58 19.98
CA VAL A 420 -11.64 -0.61 21.44
C VAL A 420 -10.59 -1.50 22.10
N LEU A 421 -10.40 -2.73 21.62
CA LEU A 421 -9.44 -3.67 22.20
C LEU A 421 -7.98 -3.21 22.05
N ALA A 422 -7.63 -2.61 20.91
CA ALA A 422 -6.29 -2.07 20.65
C ALA A 422 -5.88 -0.94 21.61
N ALA A 423 -6.86 -0.25 22.21
CA ALA A 423 -6.62 0.79 23.21
C ALA A 423 -6.34 0.23 24.62
N HIS A 424 -6.48 -1.09 24.84
CA HIS A 424 -6.22 -1.72 26.12
C HIS A 424 -4.72 -1.94 26.35
N PRO A 425 -4.13 -1.56 27.52
CA PRO A 425 -2.68 -1.67 27.75
C PRO A 425 -2.09 -3.08 27.60
N ALA A 426 -2.90 -4.11 27.90
CA ALA A 426 -2.48 -5.51 27.79
C ALA A 426 -2.51 -6.05 26.35
N VAL A 427 -3.01 -5.28 25.37
CA VAL A 427 -3.15 -5.72 23.97
C VAL A 427 -2.01 -5.15 23.12
N HIS A 428 -1.25 -6.05 22.50
CA HIS A 428 -0.25 -5.68 21.50
C HIS A 428 -0.86 -5.54 20.12
N ASP A 429 -1.69 -6.50 19.73
CA ASP A 429 -2.39 -6.53 18.44
C ASP A 429 -3.71 -7.32 18.60
N VAL A 430 -4.68 -7.05 17.72
CA VAL A 430 -5.99 -7.68 17.79
C VAL A 430 -6.60 -7.86 16.41
N ALA A 431 -7.33 -8.96 16.24
CA ALA A 431 -8.19 -9.25 15.11
C ALA A 431 -9.57 -9.67 15.61
N VAL A 432 -10.62 -9.14 15.00
CA VAL A 432 -12.00 -9.53 15.28
C VAL A 432 -12.65 -10.09 14.02
N PHE A 433 -13.35 -11.21 14.15
CA PHE A 433 -14.00 -11.91 13.04
C PHE A 433 -15.19 -12.75 13.51
N GLY A 434 -16.07 -13.10 12.56
CA GLY A 434 -17.22 -13.97 12.80
C GLY A 434 -16.83 -15.44 12.81
N VAL A 435 -17.36 -16.17 13.77
CA VAL A 435 -17.29 -17.64 13.84
C VAL A 435 -18.71 -18.22 13.80
N PRO A 436 -18.90 -19.48 13.35
CA PRO A 436 -20.22 -20.12 13.35
C PRO A 436 -20.88 -20.10 14.71
N ASP A 437 -22.17 -19.78 14.73
CA ASP A 437 -23.02 -19.82 15.92
C ASP A 437 -24.38 -20.40 15.53
N ASP A 438 -24.85 -21.43 16.27
CA ASP A 438 -26.07 -22.15 15.94
C ASP A 438 -27.35 -21.33 16.11
N GLU A 439 -27.35 -20.33 17.00
CA GLU A 439 -28.50 -19.50 17.33
C GLU A 439 -28.53 -18.20 16.49
N TYR A 440 -27.36 -17.56 16.33
CA TYR A 440 -27.25 -16.22 15.70
C TYR A 440 -26.67 -16.27 14.30
N GLY A 441 -26.28 -17.44 13.79
CA GLY A 441 -25.59 -17.62 12.53
C GLY A 441 -24.10 -17.35 12.65
N GLU A 442 -23.73 -16.21 13.21
CA GLU A 442 -22.35 -15.86 13.54
C GLU A 442 -22.23 -15.27 14.95
N ALA A 443 -21.12 -15.57 15.62
CA ALA A 443 -20.73 -14.94 16.87
C ALA A 443 -19.43 -14.14 16.70
N VAL A 444 -19.31 -13.05 17.44
CA VAL A 444 -18.09 -12.23 17.45
C VAL A 444 -17.00 -12.95 18.24
N LYS A 445 -15.83 -13.13 17.61
CA LYS A 445 -14.62 -13.66 18.24
C LYS A 445 -13.47 -12.66 18.10
N ALA A 446 -12.67 -12.50 19.14
CA ALA A 446 -11.42 -11.76 19.10
C ALA A 446 -10.22 -12.72 19.16
N ALA A 447 -9.19 -12.47 18.34
CA ALA A 447 -7.85 -13.04 18.51
C ALA A 447 -6.92 -11.93 18.98
N VAL A 448 -6.27 -12.12 20.11
CA VAL A 448 -5.47 -11.10 20.80
C VAL A 448 -4.01 -11.56 20.91
N GLN A 449 -3.10 -10.72 20.48
CA GLN A 449 -1.70 -10.80 20.84
C GLN A 449 -1.47 -9.91 22.06
N VAL A 450 -1.01 -10.49 23.15
CA VAL A 450 -0.76 -9.73 24.38
C VAL A 450 0.49 -8.88 24.29
N ALA A 451 0.53 -7.81 25.08
CA ALA A 451 1.71 -6.96 25.22
C ALA A 451 2.87 -7.70 25.91
N ASP A 452 4.09 -7.26 25.69
CA ASP A 452 5.29 -7.85 26.31
C ASP A 452 5.17 -7.86 27.83
N GLY A 453 5.48 -9.03 28.44
CA GLY A 453 5.41 -9.23 29.88
C GLY A 453 4.00 -9.49 30.42
N VAL A 454 2.98 -9.48 29.58
CA VAL A 454 1.60 -9.84 29.96
C VAL A 454 1.36 -11.33 29.71
N GLY A 455 0.87 -12.05 30.71
CA GLY A 455 0.51 -13.46 30.60
C GLY A 455 -0.92 -13.65 30.10
N GLU A 456 -1.11 -14.63 29.23
CA GLU A 456 -2.45 -15.11 28.83
C GLU A 456 -3.16 -15.76 30.02
N SER A 457 -4.41 -15.39 30.29
CA SER A 457 -5.20 -15.94 31.38
C SER A 457 -6.70 -15.67 31.21
N ASP A 458 -7.53 -16.49 31.89
CA ASP A 458 -8.97 -16.25 31.94
C ASP A 458 -9.30 -14.91 32.61
N ALA A 459 -8.51 -14.50 33.61
CA ALA A 459 -8.67 -13.20 34.25
C ALA A 459 -8.45 -12.03 33.27
N LEU A 460 -7.44 -12.13 32.37
CA LEU A 460 -7.24 -11.13 31.31
C LEU A 460 -8.38 -11.18 30.29
N THR A 461 -8.89 -12.36 29.96
CA THR A 461 -10.05 -12.48 29.07
C THR A 461 -11.26 -11.75 29.64
N ASP A 462 -11.57 -11.98 30.93
CA ASP A 462 -12.67 -11.30 31.63
C ASP A 462 -12.47 -9.79 31.67
N GLU A 463 -11.25 -9.32 31.89
CA GLU A 463 -10.88 -7.90 31.88
C GLU A 463 -11.10 -7.27 30.48
N LEU A 464 -10.65 -7.91 29.40
CA LEU A 464 -10.84 -7.44 28.02
C LEU A 464 -12.34 -7.40 27.65
N LEU A 465 -13.10 -8.42 28.01
CA LEU A 465 -14.54 -8.44 27.78
C LEU A 465 -15.27 -7.37 28.59
N ALA A 466 -14.88 -7.14 29.86
CA ALA A 466 -15.41 -6.06 30.67
C ALA A 466 -15.08 -4.69 30.08
N TYR A 467 -13.85 -4.52 29.56
CA TYR A 467 -13.42 -3.30 28.88
C TYR A 467 -14.27 -3.01 27.64
N CYS A 468 -14.59 -4.04 26.83
CA CYS A 468 -15.50 -3.93 25.71
C CYS A 468 -16.93 -3.59 26.16
N ARG A 469 -17.47 -4.27 27.18
CA ARG A 469 -18.82 -4.01 27.69
C ARG A 469 -19.03 -2.58 28.18
N ALA A 470 -17.99 -1.96 28.70
CA ALA A 470 -18.04 -0.57 29.15
C ALA A 470 -18.05 0.46 27.99
N ARG A 471 -17.76 0.04 26.74
CA ARG A 471 -17.54 0.93 25.61
C ARG A 471 -18.34 0.59 24.36
N LEU A 472 -18.92 -0.60 24.29
CA LEU A 472 -19.65 -1.11 23.13
C LEU A 472 -21.05 -1.59 23.55
N ALA A 473 -21.97 -1.57 22.58
CA ALA A 473 -23.26 -2.23 22.76
C ALA A 473 -23.05 -3.75 22.98
N GLY A 474 -23.88 -4.36 23.82
CA GLY A 474 -23.69 -5.75 24.27
C GLY A 474 -23.57 -6.78 23.16
N TYR A 475 -24.26 -6.60 22.05
CA TYR A 475 -24.20 -7.51 20.88
C TYR A 475 -22.89 -7.44 20.10
N LYS A 476 -22.11 -6.38 20.29
CA LYS A 476 -20.77 -6.19 19.68
C LYS A 476 -19.64 -6.79 20.51
N VAL A 477 -19.90 -7.08 21.77
CA VAL A 477 -18.87 -7.64 22.66
C VAL A 477 -18.48 -9.04 22.19
N PRO A 478 -17.18 -9.33 22.02
CA PRO A 478 -16.74 -10.67 21.67
C PRO A 478 -17.28 -11.72 22.65
N ARG A 479 -17.79 -12.84 22.14
CA ARG A 479 -18.22 -13.96 22.98
C ARG A 479 -17.05 -14.77 23.49
N THR A 480 -15.97 -14.82 22.70
CA THR A 480 -14.74 -15.54 23.05
C THR A 480 -13.52 -14.76 22.61
N VAL A 481 -12.43 -14.94 23.37
CA VAL A 481 -11.11 -14.39 23.04
C VAL A 481 -10.14 -15.56 22.93
N ASP A 482 -9.43 -15.64 21.81
CA ASP A 482 -8.30 -16.54 21.64
C ASP A 482 -7.01 -15.73 21.76
N TYR A 483 -5.96 -16.35 22.27
CA TYR A 483 -4.65 -15.73 22.32
C TYR A 483 -3.77 -16.25 21.17
N ALA A 484 -3.05 -15.34 20.53
CA ALA A 484 -2.13 -15.65 19.46
C ALA A 484 -0.77 -15.03 19.76
N ARG A 485 0.29 -15.82 19.55
CA ARG A 485 1.66 -15.33 19.72
C ARG A 485 1.98 -14.19 18.73
N GLU A 486 1.43 -14.29 17.52
CA GLU A 486 1.56 -13.32 16.45
C GLU A 486 0.32 -13.42 15.54
N LEU A 487 -0.22 -12.26 15.13
CA LEU A 487 -1.33 -12.23 14.19
C LEU A 487 -0.81 -12.23 12.74
N PRO A 488 -1.50 -12.93 11.82
CA PRO A 488 -1.07 -13.03 10.43
C PRO A 488 -1.24 -11.69 9.71
N ARG A 489 -0.15 -10.94 9.60
CA ARG A 489 -0.09 -9.68 8.88
C ARG A 489 0.81 -9.76 7.67
N SER A 490 0.42 -9.02 6.62
CA SER A 490 1.35 -8.74 5.52
C SER A 490 2.50 -7.87 6.01
N PRO A 491 3.60 -7.81 5.26
CA PRO A 491 4.72 -6.90 5.57
C PRO A 491 4.33 -5.43 5.66
N THR A 492 3.24 -5.04 5.01
CA THR A 492 2.63 -3.71 5.12
C THR A 492 1.61 -3.60 6.26
N GLY A 493 1.59 -4.57 7.16
CA GLY A 493 0.72 -4.53 8.32
C GLY A 493 -0.75 -4.90 8.05
N LYS A 494 -1.15 -5.23 6.81
CA LYS A 494 -2.51 -5.68 6.53
C LYS A 494 -2.77 -7.03 7.18
N LEU A 495 -3.80 -7.08 8.01
CA LEU A 495 -4.24 -8.30 8.69
C LEU A 495 -4.91 -9.27 7.70
N TYR A 496 -4.50 -10.53 7.72
CA TYR A 496 -5.14 -11.61 6.97
C TYR A 496 -6.18 -12.32 7.84
N LYS A 497 -7.31 -11.67 8.12
CA LYS A 497 -8.41 -12.22 8.95
C LYS A 497 -8.85 -13.60 8.49
N ARG A 498 -8.80 -13.88 7.19
CA ARG A 498 -9.14 -15.17 6.62
C ARG A 498 -8.35 -16.32 7.27
N LEU A 499 -7.06 -16.15 7.51
CA LEU A 499 -6.23 -17.20 8.10
C LEU A 499 -6.62 -17.53 9.56
N LEU A 500 -7.23 -16.56 10.24
CA LEU A 500 -7.75 -16.76 11.60
C LEU A 500 -9.18 -17.33 11.58
N ARG A 501 -9.99 -16.92 10.63
CA ARG A 501 -11.41 -17.26 10.52
C ARG A 501 -11.67 -18.65 9.93
N ASP A 502 -11.01 -18.98 8.80
CA ASP A 502 -11.29 -20.18 7.99
C ASP A 502 -11.21 -21.50 8.79
N PRO A 503 -10.31 -21.68 9.80
CA PRO A 503 -10.30 -22.88 10.62
C PRO A 503 -11.63 -23.16 11.35
N TYR A 504 -12.38 -22.13 11.74
CA TYR A 504 -13.68 -22.27 12.43
C TYR A 504 -14.82 -22.61 11.46
N TRP A 505 -14.67 -22.25 10.18
CA TRP A 505 -15.66 -22.51 9.16
C TRP A 505 -15.42 -23.81 8.40
N SER A 506 -14.27 -24.45 8.58
CA SER A 506 -13.94 -25.74 7.96
C SER A 506 -14.92 -26.82 8.44
N GLY A 507 -15.69 -27.39 7.51
CA GLY A 507 -16.68 -28.44 7.79
C GLY A 507 -18.13 -27.98 7.94
N THR A 508 -18.43 -26.68 7.89
CA THR A 508 -19.80 -26.15 7.99
C THR A 508 -20.58 -26.15 6.69
N GLY A 509 -19.93 -26.44 5.55
CA GLY A 509 -20.56 -26.41 4.22
C GLY A 509 -20.93 -25.02 3.69
N ARG A 510 -20.67 -23.96 4.43
CA ARG A 510 -20.78 -22.57 3.95
C ARG A 510 -19.47 -22.12 3.29
N GLN A 511 -19.55 -21.69 2.03
CA GLN A 511 -18.50 -20.85 1.42
C GLN A 511 -18.75 -19.40 1.87
N ILE A 512 -17.75 -18.79 2.49
CA ILE A 512 -17.77 -17.40 2.93
C ILE A 512 -16.92 -16.58 1.98
#